data_a38bb330dc2f4571315298e805493cae
#
_entry.id   a38bb330dc2f4571315298e805493cae
#
_cell.length_a   1.000
_cell.length_b   1.000
_cell.length_c   1.000
_cell.angle_alpha   90.00
_cell.angle_beta   90.00
_cell.angle_gamma   90.00
#
_symmetry.space_group_name_H-M   'P 1'
#
loop_
_entity.id
_entity.type
_entity.pdbx_description
1 polymer ?
#
loop_
_entity_poly.entity_id
_entity_poly.type
_entity_poly.pdbx_seq_one_letter_code
_entity_poly.pdbx_strand_id
1 'polypeptide(L)'
;MKNLIYITSVIFGFLYAQNELFIPETMSGNEFNLSLQNGTTQLFDGDATETMGANGGNLGPTLIFEQGEFVNINVTNNIGEETTIHWHGMHISPENDGGPHSVIMPGETWNPNFTVMDKACTMWYHPHLHEKTNEHVTKGITGFIIIRDDEEAALDLPRTYGVDDFPLNLQTKQFDATNQIVIGEHGDNVPMVNSTIDAFVEFPAQVVRLRVLNGSSMRVFNLGFSNNSTFYQIGSDGGLFLDPISMDRLLLAPAERAELLVDLSDMTGESIELKSYGSTLPQSAYGIAGLSTMQGVAPSGYNSNELNGNDFILLDINVGAQTDNPILTIPSLLVDVTPIDESEATLTRNLQITAPNMMQNSITGPFVFDGQSFDMNVINQTVQLGDTEIWEIFNMSMVAHPFHIHDVQFYILDRNGVIPPENERGRKDVVLVKNMETVRFIAKFEDHADDEVPYMYHCHMLQHEDEGLMGQFIVEGESVGIDNNITLPNDFVLFPAYPNPFNPTTTIRFKLVTSQQNASLRIYDISGRLVETLLNEKLIAGEHEIKWNGGNNPSGVYFISFETGEFFSNQKIILMK
;
A
#
# COMPACT_ATOMS: atom_id res chain seq x y z
N MET A 1 52.56 48.15 30.24
CA MET A 1 52.38 47.14 29.22
C MET A 1 51.32 46.12 29.70
N LYS A 2 50.11 46.21 29.18
CA LYS A 2 49.01 45.27 29.49
C LYS A 2 48.96 44.25 28.39
N ASN A 3 49.29 43.00 28.69
CA ASN A 3 49.15 41.89 27.75
C ASN A 3 47.68 41.52 27.65
N LEU A 4 47.12 41.68 26.45
CA LEU A 4 45.80 41.23 26.07
C LEU A 4 45.91 39.78 25.58
N ILE A 5 45.36 38.82 26.33
CA ILE A 5 45.28 37.42 25.92
C ILE A 5 44.01 37.30 25.10
N TYR A 6 44.13 37.01 23.79
CA TYR A 6 43.01 36.60 22.95
C TYR A 6 42.77 35.10 23.15
N ILE A 7 41.63 34.74 23.75
CA ILE A 7 41.12 33.37 23.79
C ILE A 7 40.35 33.16 22.50
N THR A 8 40.94 32.42 21.57
CA THR A 8 40.23 31.94 20.38
C THR A 8 39.45 30.70 20.78
N SER A 9 38.13 30.82 20.94
CA SER A 9 37.24 29.70 21.11
C SER A 9 37.12 28.95 19.76
N VAL A 10 37.76 27.80 19.67
CA VAL A 10 37.51 26.85 18.56
C VAL A 10 36.22 26.11 18.89
N ILE A 11 35.15 26.47 18.20
CA ILE A 11 33.91 25.69 18.21
C ILE A 11 34.19 24.47 17.37
N PHE A 12 34.39 23.31 17.99
CA PHE A 12 34.30 22.03 17.33
C PHE A 12 32.80 21.76 17.08
N GLY A 13 32.31 22.08 15.90
CA GLY A 13 31.08 21.52 15.42
C GLY A 13 31.34 20.03 15.20
N PHE A 14 30.67 19.17 15.96
CA PHE A 14 30.55 17.76 15.59
C PHE A 14 29.74 17.73 14.29
N LEU A 15 30.40 17.50 13.16
CA LEU A 15 29.74 17.07 11.95
C LEU A 15 29.26 15.65 12.22
N TYR A 16 27.98 15.50 12.53
CA TYR A 16 27.33 14.20 12.42
C TYR A 16 27.40 13.81 10.93
N ALA A 17 27.89 12.63 10.66
CA ALA A 17 27.86 12.09 9.30
C ALA A 17 26.40 11.81 8.95
N GLN A 18 25.83 12.58 8.04
CA GLN A 18 24.50 12.34 7.47
C GLN A 18 24.63 11.29 6.35
N ASN A 19 23.60 10.49 6.18
CA ASN A 19 23.51 9.46 5.14
C ASN A 19 22.58 9.93 4.01
N GLU A 20 23.01 9.79 2.76
CA GLU A 20 22.15 10.10 1.62
C GLU A 20 20.90 9.20 1.65
N LEU A 21 19.72 9.80 1.48
CA LEU A 21 18.45 9.10 1.47
C LEU A 21 18.43 8.00 0.41
N PHE A 22 18.22 6.77 0.84
CA PHE A 22 18.01 5.67 -0.10
C PHE A 22 16.67 5.83 -0.82
N ILE A 23 16.71 5.80 -2.15
CA ILE A 23 15.50 5.78 -2.99
C ILE A 23 15.38 4.39 -3.58
N PRO A 24 14.32 3.61 -3.24
CA PRO A 24 14.10 2.28 -3.81
C PRO A 24 14.03 2.31 -5.34
N GLU A 25 14.54 1.28 -6.00
CA GLU A 25 14.39 1.16 -7.46
C GLU A 25 12.92 0.96 -7.84
N THR A 26 12.55 1.32 -9.07
CA THR A 26 11.20 1.11 -9.59
C THR A 26 11.13 -0.14 -10.46
N MET A 27 10.00 -0.83 -10.40
CA MET A 27 9.61 -1.85 -11.37
C MET A 27 8.30 -1.41 -12.04
N SER A 28 8.20 -1.58 -13.35
CA SER A 28 7.02 -1.19 -14.14
C SER A 28 6.72 -2.23 -15.23
N GLY A 29 5.52 -2.18 -15.79
CA GLY A 29 5.02 -3.15 -16.76
C GLY A 29 3.93 -4.02 -16.15
N ASN A 30 3.72 -5.22 -16.69
CA ASN A 30 2.65 -6.12 -16.29
C ASN A 30 3.12 -7.48 -15.75
N GLU A 31 4.43 -7.67 -15.65
CA GLU A 31 5.06 -8.89 -15.08
C GLU A 31 6.05 -8.47 -14.00
N PHE A 32 5.81 -8.87 -12.76
CA PHE A 32 6.63 -8.52 -11.61
C PHE A 32 7.18 -9.78 -10.94
N ASN A 33 8.46 -9.74 -10.56
CA ASN A 33 9.10 -10.85 -9.84
C ASN A 33 9.68 -10.31 -8.55
N LEU A 34 9.16 -10.74 -7.42
CA LEU A 34 9.61 -10.40 -6.08
C LEU A 34 10.24 -11.63 -5.42
N SER A 35 11.50 -11.53 -5.01
CA SER A 35 12.19 -12.51 -4.19
C SER A 35 12.30 -11.99 -2.77
N LEU A 36 11.52 -12.55 -1.85
CA LEU A 36 11.62 -12.23 -0.43
C LEU A 36 12.83 -12.94 0.14
N GLN A 37 13.75 -12.22 0.80
CA GLN A 37 15.03 -12.79 1.21
C GLN A 37 15.59 -12.12 2.47
N ASN A 38 16.40 -12.88 3.18
CA ASN A 38 17.25 -12.36 4.25
C ASN A 38 18.42 -11.55 3.67
N GLY A 39 18.87 -10.57 4.43
CA GLY A 39 20.00 -9.73 4.08
C GLY A 39 20.70 -9.15 5.29
N THR A 40 21.63 -8.26 5.04
CA THR A 40 22.28 -7.45 6.06
C THR A 40 22.45 -6.02 5.56
N THR A 41 22.29 -5.06 6.46
CA THR A 41 22.47 -3.64 6.16
C THR A 41 23.43 -3.02 7.18
N GLN A 42 24.42 -2.25 6.71
CA GLN A 42 25.34 -1.53 7.59
C GLN A 42 24.68 -0.23 8.04
N LEU A 43 23.97 -0.26 9.16
CA LEU A 43 23.25 0.90 9.71
C LEU A 43 24.12 1.71 10.68
N PHE A 44 25.02 1.04 11.40
CA PHE A 44 25.90 1.62 12.42
C PHE A 44 27.33 1.12 12.21
N ASP A 45 28.31 1.75 12.89
CA ASP A 45 29.66 1.20 13.01
C ASP A 45 29.61 -0.14 13.76
N GLY A 46 30.37 -1.14 13.30
CA GLY A 46 30.46 -2.45 13.91
C GLY A 46 29.76 -3.55 13.14
N ASP A 47 28.99 -4.41 13.84
CA ASP A 47 28.30 -5.52 13.22
C ASP A 47 27.15 -5.02 12.31
N ALA A 48 27.00 -5.62 11.14
CA ALA A 48 25.89 -5.34 10.24
C ALA A 48 24.57 -5.84 10.86
N THR A 49 23.52 -5.08 10.67
CA THR A 49 22.16 -5.43 11.09
C THR A 49 21.58 -6.52 10.18
N GLU A 50 21.07 -7.60 10.74
CA GLU A 50 20.28 -8.58 10.01
C GLU A 50 18.94 -7.95 9.58
N THR A 51 18.66 -8.01 8.28
CA THR A 51 17.48 -7.40 7.66
C THR A 51 16.81 -8.40 6.72
N MET A 52 15.63 -8.05 6.24
CA MET A 52 14.90 -8.76 5.20
C MET A 52 14.45 -7.76 4.13
N GLY A 53 14.15 -8.24 2.93
CA GLY A 53 13.64 -7.38 1.87
C GLY A 53 13.10 -8.17 0.69
N ALA A 54 12.58 -7.43 -0.29
CA ALA A 54 12.18 -7.97 -1.59
C ALA A 54 13.17 -7.51 -2.67
N ASN A 55 13.70 -8.45 -3.45
CA ASN A 55 14.75 -8.22 -4.48
C ASN A 55 16.04 -7.57 -3.94
N GLY A 56 16.20 -7.55 -2.61
CA GLY A 56 17.31 -6.96 -1.91
C GLY A 56 17.32 -7.40 -0.46
N GLY A 57 18.32 -7.01 0.32
CA GLY A 57 18.44 -7.37 1.74
C GLY A 57 17.67 -6.45 2.68
N ASN A 58 17.04 -5.37 2.19
CA ASN A 58 16.30 -4.40 2.99
C ASN A 58 15.38 -3.60 2.08
N LEU A 59 14.14 -3.40 2.51
CA LEU A 59 13.06 -2.86 1.70
C LEU A 59 12.80 -3.69 0.43
N GLY A 60 11.95 -3.18 -0.42
CA GLY A 60 11.64 -3.72 -1.72
C GLY A 60 11.51 -2.62 -2.77
N PRO A 61 11.48 -2.97 -4.06
CA PRO A 61 11.30 -2.01 -5.13
C PRO A 61 9.92 -1.34 -5.04
N THR A 62 9.83 -0.12 -5.57
CA THR A 62 8.55 0.53 -5.82
C THR A 62 7.91 -0.05 -7.08
N LEU A 63 6.71 -0.60 -6.96
CA LEU A 63 5.94 -1.13 -8.08
C LEU A 63 5.13 0.00 -8.71
N ILE A 64 5.23 0.18 -10.02
CA ILE A 64 4.44 1.17 -10.77
C ILE A 64 3.39 0.41 -11.55
N PHE A 65 2.11 0.63 -11.23
CA PHE A 65 0.96 0.06 -11.91
C PHE A 65 0.21 1.14 -12.70
N GLU A 66 -0.38 0.73 -13.82
CA GLU A 66 -1.28 1.58 -14.62
C GLU A 66 -2.72 1.09 -14.42
N GLN A 67 -3.66 2.00 -14.13
CA GLN A 67 -5.07 1.65 -13.99
C GLN A 67 -5.60 0.96 -15.25
N GLY A 68 -6.35 -0.12 -15.07
CA GLY A 68 -6.94 -0.91 -16.15
C GLY A 68 -6.00 -1.96 -16.76
N GLU A 69 -4.72 -1.99 -16.40
CA GLU A 69 -3.81 -3.05 -16.85
C GLU A 69 -3.97 -4.32 -16.00
N PHE A 70 -3.81 -5.46 -16.65
CA PHE A 70 -3.76 -6.76 -15.98
C PHE A 70 -2.32 -7.08 -15.63
N VAL A 71 -2.05 -7.32 -14.34
CA VAL A 71 -0.72 -7.60 -13.81
C VAL A 71 -0.59 -9.04 -13.32
N ASN A 72 0.60 -9.61 -13.49
CA ASN A 72 1.01 -10.89 -12.94
C ASN A 72 2.19 -10.65 -12.01
N ILE A 73 2.12 -11.15 -10.78
CA ILE A 73 3.19 -10.99 -9.81
C ILE A 73 3.64 -12.38 -9.35
N ASN A 74 4.93 -12.63 -9.38
CA ASN A 74 5.53 -13.86 -8.88
C ASN A 74 6.28 -13.53 -7.58
N VAL A 75 5.76 -13.96 -6.45
CA VAL A 75 6.37 -13.75 -5.13
C VAL A 75 7.03 -15.03 -4.67
N THR A 76 8.36 -15.08 -4.68
CA THR A 76 9.13 -16.25 -4.25
C THR A 76 9.64 -16.05 -2.82
N ASN A 77 9.33 -16.99 -1.94
CA ASN A 77 9.78 -16.96 -0.56
C ASN A 77 11.17 -17.64 -0.40
N ASN A 78 12.21 -16.83 -0.19
CA ASN A 78 13.57 -17.27 0.07
C ASN A 78 14.06 -16.88 1.49
N ILE A 79 13.17 -16.55 2.43
CA ILE A 79 13.56 -16.18 3.81
C ILE A 79 13.80 -17.40 4.72
N GLY A 80 13.34 -18.60 4.33
CA GLY A 80 13.55 -19.83 5.09
C GLY A 80 12.49 -20.15 6.15
N GLU A 81 11.48 -19.31 6.30
CA GLU A 81 10.27 -19.52 7.10
C GLU A 81 9.03 -19.10 6.32
N GLU A 82 7.84 -19.45 6.81
CA GLU A 82 6.57 -19.07 6.20
C GLU A 82 6.38 -17.55 6.18
N THR A 83 5.74 -17.02 5.13
CA THR A 83 5.39 -15.60 5.02
C THR A 83 4.19 -15.42 4.09
N THR A 84 3.70 -14.20 3.97
CA THR A 84 2.73 -13.76 2.96
C THR A 84 3.18 -12.44 2.35
N ILE A 85 2.48 -11.92 1.35
CA ILE A 85 2.58 -10.52 0.91
C ILE A 85 1.17 -10.02 0.64
N HIS A 86 0.76 -8.99 1.36
CA HIS A 86 -0.48 -8.25 1.18
C HIS A 86 -0.24 -6.97 0.37
N TRP A 87 -1.15 -6.69 -0.54
CA TRP A 87 -1.16 -5.48 -1.37
C TRP A 87 -2.05 -4.43 -0.73
N HIS A 88 -1.53 -3.77 0.29
CA HIS A 88 -2.28 -2.89 1.18
C HIS A 88 -2.96 -1.73 0.44
N GLY A 89 -4.27 -1.68 0.55
CA GLY A 89 -5.14 -0.64 -0.02
C GLY A 89 -5.69 -0.96 -1.41
N MET A 90 -5.22 -2.03 -2.06
CA MET A 90 -5.67 -2.41 -3.39
C MET A 90 -7.04 -3.10 -3.37
N HIS A 91 -7.87 -2.74 -4.35
CA HIS A 91 -9.18 -3.34 -4.57
C HIS A 91 -9.04 -4.57 -5.49
N ILE A 92 -8.90 -5.74 -4.89
CA ILE A 92 -8.59 -7.01 -5.57
C ILE A 92 -9.30 -8.19 -4.90
N SER A 93 -9.44 -9.32 -5.62
CA SER A 93 -10.11 -10.50 -5.07
C SER A 93 -9.36 -11.11 -3.89
N PRO A 94 -10.07 -11.75 -2.92
CA PRO A 94 -9.48 -12.21 -1.68
C PRO A 94 -8.39 -13.27 -1.87
N GLU A 95 -8.47 -14.09 -2.90
CA GLU A 95 -7.43 -15.06 -3.29
C GLU A 95 -6.11 -14.41 -3.74
N ASN A 96 -6.17 -13.16 -4.21
CA ASN A 96 -5.02 -12.36 -4.64
C ASN A 96 -4.58 -11.30 -3.60
N ASP A 97 -5.33 -11.11 -2.53
CA ASP A 97 -5.13 -10.09 -1.51
C ASP A 97 -3.86 -10.29 -0.66
N GLY A 98 -3.50 -11.54 -0.41
CA GLY A 98 -2.29 -11.88 0.32
C GLY A 98 -2.38 -11.79 1.84
N GLY A 99 -3.59 -11.86 2.40
CA GLY A 99 -3.83 -11.95 3.83
C GLY A 99 -3.27 -13.24 4.47
N PRO A 100 -3.57 -13.49 5.78
CA PRO A 100 -3.01 -14.61 6.54
C PRO A 100 -3.27 -16.00 5.95
N HIS A 101 -4.29 -16.13 5.10
CA HIS A 101 -4.62 -17.40 4.42
C HIS A 101 -3.74 -17.70 3.20
N SER A 102 -3.03 -16.71 2.66
CA SER A 102 -2.19 -16.81 1.45
C SER A 102 -0.73 -17.15 1.79
N VAL A 103 -0.51 -18.19 2.59
CA VAL A 103 0.82 -18.57 3.08
C VAL A 103 1.72 -19.03 1.95
N ILE A 104 2.92 -18.44 1.87
CA ILE A 104 3.98 -18.82 0.93
C ILE A 104 5.03 -19.62 1.72
N MET A 105 5.11 -20.93 1.46
CA MET A 105 6.08 -21.80 2.13
C MET A 105 7.52 -21.50 1.68
N PRO A 106 8.55 -21.81 2.50
CA PRO A 106 9.94 -21.62 2.12
C PRO A 106 10.28 -22.29 0.79
N GLY A 107 10.79 -21.51 -0.17
CA GLY A 107 11.16 -21.96 -1.52
C GLY A 107 10.00 -22.04 -2.51
N GLU A 108 8.78 -21.75 -2.11
CA GLU A 108 7.63 -21.70 -2.99
C GLU A 108 7.43 -20.30 -3.60
N THR A 109 6.63 -20.25 -4.67
CA THR A 109 6.25 -19.02 -5.35
C THR A 109 4.73 -18.92 -5.40
N TRP A 110 4.18 -17.82 -4.90
CA TRP A 110 2.79 -17.44 -5.04
C TRP A 110 2.63 -16.53 -6.26
N ASN A 111 1.55 -16.69 -7.02
CA ASN A 111 1.35 -16.04 -8.30
C ASN A 111 0.01 -15.27 -8.36
N PRO A 112 -0.16 -14.19 -7.61
CA PRO A 112 -1.36 -13.36 -7.71
C PRO A 112 -1.40 -12.64 -9.06
N ASN A 113 -2.62 -12.46 -9.55
CA ASN A 113 -2.86 -11.77 -10.80
C ASN A 113 -4.21 -11.07 -10.76
N PHE A 114 -4.27 -9.85 -11.22
CA PHE A 114 -5.49 -9.02 -11.16
C PHE A 114 -5.44 -7.87 -12.16
N THR A 115 -6.60 -7.29 -12.43
CA THR A 115 -6.68 -6.01 -13.13
C THR A 115 -6.59 -4.88 -12.10
N VAL A 116 -5.73 -3.89 -12.32
CA VAL A 116 -5.60 -2.72 -11.44
C VAL A 116 -6.85 -1.85 -11.58
N MET A 117 -7.72 -1.86 -10.58
CA MET A 117 -8.98 -1.12 -10.60
C MET A 117 -8.87 0.25 -9.97
N ASP A 118 -7.91 0.44 -9.09
CA ASP A 118 -7.73 1.63 -8.29
C ASP A 118 -7.33 2.85 -9.12
N LYS A 119 -7.75 4.03 -8.66
CA LYS A 119 -7.33 5.33 -9.17
C LYS A 119 -5.88 5.64 -8.77
N ALA A 120 -5.28 6.64 -9.44
CA ALA A 120 -3.94 7.10 -9.12
C ALA A 120 -3.79 7.44 -7.63
N CYS A 121 -2.87 6.75 -6.96
CA CYS A 121 -2.60 6.89 -5.53
C CYS A 121 -1.25 6.27 -5.14
N THR A 122 -0.91 6.37 -3.87
CA THR A 122 0.22 5.73 -3.24
C THR A 122 -0.26 4.65 -2.29
N MET A 123 0.06 3.41 -2.59
CA MET A 123 -0.18 2.24 -1.75
C MET A 123 1.15 1.58 -1.39
N TRP A 124 1.12 0.44 -0.74
CA TRP A 124 2.32 -0.29 -0.36
C TRP A 124 2.06 -1.79 -0.25
N TYR A 125 3.11 -2.60 -0.15
CA TYR A 125 3.00 -4.02 0.09
C TYR A 125 3.86 -4.44 1.28
N HIS A 126 3.38 -5.42 2.04
CA HIS A 126 4.07 -5.94 3.22
C HIS A 126 3.58 -7.36 3.57
N PRO A 127 4.34 -8.14 4.36
CA PRO A 127 3.86 -9.40 4.93
C PRO A 127 2.64 -9.23 5.82
N HIS A 128 1.78 -10.25 5.85
CA HIS A 128 0.57 -10.30 6.66
C HIS A 128 0.36 -11.68 7.31
N LEU A 129 1.44 -12.38 7.61
CA LEU A 129 1.37 -13.69 8.27
C LEU A 129 1.06 -13.51 9.76
N HIS A 130 -0.03 -14.13 10.23
CA HIS A 130 -0.43 -14.07 11.65
C HIS A 130 0.72 -14.45 12.60
N GLU A 131 0.94 -13.66 13.64
CA GLU A 131 2.04 -13.73 14.62
C GLU A 131 3.44 -13.42 14.05
N LYS A 132 3.55 -12.98 12.76
CA LYS A 132 4.83 -12.68 12.10
C LYS A 132 4.87 -11.36 11.33
N THR A 133 3.75 -10.67 11.20
CA THR A 133 3.66 -9.40 10.47
C THR A 133 4.66 -8.39 11.02
N ASN A 134 4.67 -8.17 12.33
CA ASN A 134 5.55 -7.22 12.98
C ASN A 134 7.04 -7.54 12.75
N GLU A 135 7.43 -8.80 12.85
CA GLU A 135 8.82 -9.20 12.63
C GLU A 135 9.27 -8.93 11.20
N HIS A 136 8.54 -9.45 10.21
CA HIS A 136 8.93 -9.38 8.81
C HIS A 136 8.95 -7.94 8.28
N VAL A 137 7.93 -7.12 8.62
CA VAL A 137 7.85 -5.71 8.23
C VAL A 137 8.95 -4.90 8.91
N THR A 138 9.14 -5.07 10.22
CA THR A 138 10.16 -4.31 10.97
C THR A 138 11.57 -4.67 10.51
N LYS A 139 11.82 -5.91 10.09
CA LYS A 139 13.10 -6.33 9.49
C LYS A 139 13.31 -5.81 8.06
N GLY A 140 12.25 -5.32 7.37
CA GLY A 140 12.40 -4.57 6.13
C GLY A 140 11.64 -5.09 4.92
N ILE A 141 10.81 -6.16 5.01
CA ILE A 141 9.97 -6.55 3.86
C ILE A 141 8.83 -5.56 3.73
N THR A 142 9.03 -4.54 2.92
CA THR A 142 8.05 -3.51 2.60
C THR A 142 8.46 -2.76 1.34
N GLY A 143 7.50 -2.32 0.53
CA GLY A 143 7.77 -1.47 -0.64
C GLY A 143 6.53 -0.69 -1.07
N PHE A 144 6.74 0.38 -1.81
CA PHE A 144 5.65 1.21 -2.34
C PHE A 144 4.97 0.57 -3.54
N ILE A 145 3.70 0.89 -3.72
CA ILE A 145 2.95 0.74 -4.97
C ILE A 145 2.49 2.13 -5.38
N ILE A 146 2.80 2.53 -6.59
CA ILE A 146 2.32 3.78 -7.19
C ILE A 146 1.39 3.41 -8.33
N ILE A 147 0.13 3.78 -8.22
CA ILE A 147 -0.83 3.62 -9.30
C ILE A 147 -0.91 4.93 -10.10
N ARG A 148 -0.89 4.81 -11.43
CA ARG A 148 -1.04 5.89 -12.39
C ARG A 148 -2.35 5.75 -13.14
N ASP A 149 -2.95 6.86 -13.53
CA ASP A 149 -4.11 6.91 -14.40
C ASP A 149 -4.09 8.13 -15.33
N ASP A 150 -5.01 8.18 -16.27
CA ASP A 150 -5.12 9.26 -17.24
C ASP A 150 -5.54 10.60 -16.59
N GLU A 151 -6.27 10.58 -15.48
CA GLU A 151 -6.72 11.79 -14.78
C GLU A 151 -5.51 12.45 -14.08
N GLU A 152 -4.71 11.68 -13.35
CA GLU A 152 -3.46 12.16 -12.71
C GLU A 152 -2.45 12.59 -13.78
N ALA A 153 -2.33 11.84 -14.88
CA ALA A 153 -1.41 12.16 -15.97
C ALA A 153 -1.73 13.49 -16.68
N ALA A 154 -2.99 13.94 -16.65
CA ALA A 154 -3.41 15.20 -17.22
C ALA A 154 -3.08 16.43 -16.34
N LEU A 155 -2.68 16.21 -15.08
CA LEU A 155 -2.33 17.28 -14.15
C LEU A 155 -0.85 17.67 -14.30
N ASP A 156 -0.56 18.94 -14.04
CA ASP A 156 0.83 19.44 -13.96
C ASP A 156 1.41 19.19 -12.56
N LEU A 157 1.76 17.93 -12.30
CA LEU A 157 2.30 17.45 -11.03
C LEU A 157 3.73 16.92 -11.19
N PRO A 158 4.60 17.07 -10.17
CA PRO A 158 5.88 16.36 -10.13
C PRO A 158 5.66 14.85 -10.22
N ARG A 159 6.44 14.18 -11.12
CA ARG A 159 6.30 12.73 -11.34
C ARG A 159 7.57 12.03 -11.79
N THR A 160 8.70 12.72 -11.77
CA THR A 160 10.00 12.11 -12.05
C THR A 160 10.54 11.50 -10.77
N TYR A 161 10.33 10.19 -10.63
CA TYR A 161 10.67 9.42 -9.44
C TYR A 161 12.14 9.61 -9.03
N GLY A 162 12.36 9.95 -7.76
CA GLY A 162 13.69 10.21 -7.19
C GLY A 162 14.32 11.54 -7.63
N VAL A 163 13.58 12.38 -8.39
CA VAL A 163 14.06 13.72 -8.84
C VAL A 163 13.15 14.83 -8.29
N ASP A 164 11.84 14.72 -8.52
CA ASP A 164 10.82 15.65 -8.00
C ASP A 164 9.58 14.94 -7.43
N ASP A 165 9.53 13.60 -7.50
CA ASP A 165 8.52 12.71 -6.91
C ASP A 165 9.24 11.67 -6.02
N PHE A 166 9.15 11.82 -4.71
CA PHE A 166 9.96 11.07 -3.73
C PHE A 166 9.09 10.18 -2.84
N PRO A 167 9.35 8.86 -2.79
CA PRO A 167 8.77 7.97 -1.78
C PRO A 167 9.48 8.18 -0.44
N LEU A 168 8.73 8.32 0.65
CA LEU A 168 9.25 8.48 2.01
C LEU A 168 8.55 7.48 2.94
N ASN A 169 9.16 6.32 3.19
CA ASN A 169 8.73 5.38 4.21
C ASN A 169 9.32 5.78 5.56
N LEU A 170 8.49 6.33 6.43
CA LEU A 170 8.87 6.81 7.76
C LEU A 170 8.77 5.67 8.77
N GLN A 171 9.84 5.41 9.49
CA GLN A 171 9.91 4.35 10.50
C GLN A 171 10.64 4.81 11.76
N THR A 172 10.37 4.16 12.88
CA THR A 172 11.22 4.18 14.07
C THR A 172 11.52 2.73 14.47
N LYS A 173 12.77 2.46 14.83
CA LYS A 173 13.19 1.11 15.24
C LYS A 173 13.99 1.17 16.54
N GLN A 174 14.04 0.03 17.22
CA GLN A 174 14.92 -0.21 18.35
C GLN A 174 16.05 -1.15 17.94
N PHE A 175 17.26 -0.87 18.41
CA PHE A 175 18.43 -1.72 18.17
C PHE A 175 19.06 -2.11 19.50
N ASP A 176 19.61 -3.33 19.55
CA ASP A 176 20.39 -3.80 20.69
C ASP A 176 21.87 -3.36 20.63
N ALA A 177 22.65 -3.74 21.62
CA ALA A 177 24.07 -3.39 21.71
C ALA A 177 24.94 -4.03 20.60
N THR A 178 24.40 -4.96 19.82
CA THR A 178 25.05 -5.63 18.67
C THR A 178 24.49 -5.16 17.35
N ASN A 179 23.79 -4.02 17.34
CA ASN A 179 23.15 -3.41 16.17
C ASN A 179 22.01 -4.25 15.55
N GLN A 180 21.43 -5.20 16.30
CA GLN A 180 20.32 -5.98 15.78
C GLN A 180 18.98 -5.33 16.13
N ILE A 181 18.00 -5.48 15.21
CA ILE A 181 16.63 -4.96 15.38
C ILE A 181 15.95 -5.73 16.53
N VAL A 182 15.39 -5.00 17.48
CA VAL A 182 14.61 -5.55 18.59
C VAL A 182 13.13 -5.49 18.23
N ILE A 183 12.45 -6.63 18.29
CA ILE A 183 11.02 -6.75 17.96
C ILE A 183 10.20 -6.82 19.25
N GLY A 184 9.04 -6.15 19.24
CA GLY A 184 8.05 -6.24 20.32
C GLY A 184 8.35 -5.43 21.59
N GLU A 185 9.37 -4.57 21.59
CA GLU A 185 9.65 -3.61 22.64
C GLU A 185 9.29 -2.17 22.23
N HIS A 186 9.24 -1.24 23.20
CA HIS A 186 8.79 0.15 23.00
C HIS A 186 9.92 1.17 23.11
N GLY A 187 11.15 0.73 22.85
CA GLY A 187 12.34 1.58 22.81
C GLY A 187 12.71 2.06 21.40
N ASP A 188 11.74 2.16 20.49
CA ASP A 188 11.85 2.56 19.08
C ASP A 188 12.37 4.02 18.95
N ASN A 189 13.62 4.25 19.33
CA ASN A 189 14.24 5.58 19.46
C ASN A 189 15.15 5.99 18.29
N VAL A 190 15.20 5.19 17.23
CA VAL A 190 15.97 5.48 16.01
C VAL A 190 15.02 5.83 14.87
N PRO A 191 14.86 7.12 14.50
CA PRO A 191 14.10 7.52 13.33
C PRO A 191 14.82 7.12 12.05
N MET A 192 14.06 6.68 11.06
CA MET A 192 14.56 6.27 9.75
C MET A 192 13.60 6.74 8.64
N VAL A 193 14.17 7.08 7.50
CA VAL A 193 13.41 7.29 6.26
C VAL A 193 13.99 6.36 5.19
N ASN A 194 13.16 5.53 4.57
CA ASN A 194 13.60 4.51 3.61
C ASN A 194 14.77 3.67 4.15
N SER A 195 14.69 3.23 5.40
CA SER A 195 15.75 2.50 6.11
C SER A 195 17.09 3.25 6.25
N THR A 196 17.11 4.56 6.07
CA THR A 196 18.29 5.40 6.24
C THR A 196 18.20 6.16 7.57
N ILE A 197 19.21 6.03 8.41
CA ILE A 197 19.37 6.77 9.68
C ILE A 197 20.04 8.10 9.39
N ASP A 198 19.65 9.18 10.10
CA ASP A 198 20.17 10.54 9.90
C ASP A 198 20.18 10.92 8.40
N ALA A 199 19.04 10.68 7.74
CA ALA A 199 18.89 10.82 6.30
C ALA A 199 18.95 12.27 5.85
N PHE A 200 19.68 12.53 4.75
CA PHE A 200 19.60 13.79 4.02
C PHE A 200 19.28 13.57 2.55
N VAL A 201 18.70 14.58 1.90
CA VAL A 201 18.38 14.57 0.47
C VAL A 201 18.57 15.97 -0.12
N GLU A 202 18.89 16.05 -1.40
CA GLU A 202 18.85 17.30 -2.17
C GLU A 202 17.55 17.31 -3.00
N PHE A 203 16.67 18.29 -2.73
CA PHE A 203 15.50 18.55 -3.53
C PHE A 203 15.73 19.72 -4.49
N PRO A 204 15.18 19.69 -5.73
CA PRO A 204 15.26 20.82 -6.63
C PRO A 204 14.42 22.00 -6.14
N ALA A 205 14.87 23.24 -6.44
CA ALA A 205 14.17 24.47 -6.10
C ALA A 205 12.92 24.69 -6.95
N GLN A 206 11.91 23.85 -6.77
CA GLN A 206 10.63 23.82 -7.50
C GLN A 206 9.55 23.19 -6.61
N VAL A 207 8.36 22.99 -7.12
CA VAL A 207 7.37 22.15 -6.45
C VAL A 207 7.86 20.70 -6.52
N VAL A 208 7.92 20.02 -5.36
CA VAL A 208 8.25 18.60 -5.24
C VAL A 208 7.06 17.84 -4.67
N ARG A 209 6.91 16.58 -5.08
CA ARG A 209 5.90 15.66 -4.56
C ARG A 209 6.53 14.67 -3.59
N LEU A 210 5.97 14.57 -2.39
CA LEU A 210 6.37 13.60 -1.38
C LEU A 210 5.26 12.56 -1.24
N ARG A 211 5.58 11.29 -1.46
CA ARG A 211 4.69 10.15 -1.21
C ARG A 211 5.05 9.56 0.13
N VAL A 212 4.34 9.98 1.15
CA VAL A 212 4.66 9.66 2.53
C VAL A 212 3.86 8.45 2.99
N LEU A 213 4.55 7.44 3.51
CA LEU A 213 3.98 6.27 4.19
C LEU A 213 4.46 6.29 5.65
N ASN A 214 3.56 6.13 6.60
CA ASN A 214 3.96 5.73 7.94
C ASN A 214 4.11 4.21 8.00
N GLY A 215 5.32 3.72 7.75
CA GLY A 215 5.67 2.30 7.84
C GLY A 215 6.20 1.86 9.21
N SER A 216 5.95 2.64 10.27
CA SER A 216 6.31 2.25 11.64
C SER A 216 5.37 1.16 12.17
N SER A 217 5.93 0.27 12.97
CA SER A 217 5.15 -0.77 13.64
C SER A 217 4.04 -0.22 14.54
N MET A 218 4.28 0.90 15.24
CA MET A 218 3.31 1.45 16.21
C MET A 218 3.23 2.97 16.24
N ARG A 219 4.31 3.70 15.86
CA ARG A 219 4.44 5.14 16.10
C ARG A 219 3.55 5.98 15.20
N VAL A 220 2.82 6.91 15.81
CA VAL A 220 2.10 7.96 15.11
C VAL A 220 3.03 9.16 14.91
N PHE A 221 3.06 9.73 13.71
CA PHE A 221 3.81 10.96 13.40
C PHE A 221 2.87 12.17 13.30
N ASN A 222 3.38 13.35 13.67
CA ASN A 222 2.76 14.63 13.36
C ASN A 222 3.78 15.46 12.56
N LEU A 223 3.68 15.35 11.24
CA LEU A 223 4.68 15.85 10.29
C LEU A 223 4.59 17.36 10.10
N GLY A 224 5.73 17.99 9.86
CA GLY A 224 5.82 19.38 9.46
C GLY A 224 7.27 19.81 9.25
N PHE A 225 7.49 20.95 8.61
CA PHE A 225 8.83 21.48 8.36
C PHE A 225 9.33 22.33 9.51
N SER A 226 10.66 22.35 9.74
CA SER A 226 11.31 23.07 10.85
C SER A 226 11.11 24.59 10.80
N ASN A 227 10.95 25.15 9.61
CA ASN A 227 10.66 26.55 9.36
C ASN A 227 9.14 26.89 9.38
N ASN A 228 8.27 25.91 9.67
CA ASN A 228 6.81 25.99 9.58
C ASN A 228 6.29 26.39 8.18
N SER A 229 7.01 26.02 7.11
CA SER A 229 6.49 26.18 5.74
C SER A 229 5.19 25.42 5.57
N THR A 230 4.29 26.06 4.84
CA THR A 230 3.06 25.42 4.36
C THR A 230 3.40 24.37 3.31
N PHE A 231 2.68 23.25 3.34
CA PHE A 231 2.64 22.25 2.28
C PHE A 231 1.19 21.95 1.92
N TYR A 232 0.98 21.24 0.83
CA TYR A 232 -0.36 20.95 0.33
C TYR A 232 -0.55 19.45 0.23
N GLN A 233 -1.48 18.90 1.00
CA GLN A 233 -1.89 17.52 0.81
C GLN A 233 -2.79 17.42 -0.41
N ILE A 234 -2.42 16.57 -1.35
CA ILE A 234 -3.14 16.36 -2.62
C ILE A 234 -3.82 15.00 -2.70
N GLY A 235 -3.51 14.08 -1.80
CA GLY A 235 -4.12 12.76 -1.76
C GLY A 235 -3.96 12.11 -0.39
N SER A 236 -4.81 11.12 -0.15
CA SER A 236 -4.78 10.22 1.00
C SER A 236 -4.59 8.76 0.53
N ASP A 237 -4.91 7.79 1.37
CA ASP A 237 -4.67 6.37 1.14
C ASP A 237 -5.17 5.89 -0.23
N GLY A 238 -6.40 6.25 -0.61
CA GLY A 238 -7.08 5.72 -1.79
C GLY A 238 -7.14 6.68 -3.00
N GLY A 239 -6.39 7.79 -3.02
CA GLY A 239 -6.33 8.64 -4.20
C GLY A 239 -6.25 10.13 -3.95
N LEU A 240 -6.26 10.88 -5.06
CA LEU A 240 -6.20 12.33 -5.05
C LEU A 240 -7.50 12.96 -4.52
N PHE A 241 -7.38 14.17 -3.98
CA PHE A 241 -8.51 15.02 -3.57
C PHE A 241 -9.07 15.80 -4.75
N LEU A 242 -10.18 16.51 -4.51
CA LEU A 242 -10.74 17.47 -5.48
C LEU A 242 -9.78 18.65 -5.67
N ASP A 243 -9.22 19.16 -4.59
CA ASP A 243 -8.32 20.30 -4.54
C ASP A 243 -7.23 20.12 -3.46
N PRO A 244 -6.07 20.79 -3.61
CA PRO A 244 -4.99 20.72 -2.62
C PRO A 244 -5.40 21.35 -1.30
N ILE A 245 -5.12 20.67 -0.20
CA ILE A 245 -5.44 21.11 1.16
C ILE A 245 -4.18 21.70 1.80
N SER A 246 -4.21 22.98 2.11
CA SER A 246 -3.10 23.73 2.71
C SER A 246 -2.94 23.36 4.19
N MET A 247 -1.73 22.95 4.59
CA MET A 247 -1.41 22.49 5.94
C MET A 247 -0.02 22.93 6.38
N ASP A 248 0.22 22.96 7.70
CA ASP A 248 1.54 23.09 8.31
C ASP A 248 1.87 21.91 9.24
N ARG A 249 0.88 21.04 9.51
CA ARG A 249 1.01 19.80 10.28
C ARG A 249 0.11 18.73 9.70
N LEU A 250 0.63 17.49 9.64
CA LEU A 250 -0.10 16.31 9.19
C LEU A 250 0.06 15.17 10.20
N LEU A 251 -1.04 14.77 10.81
CA LEU A 251 -1.08 13.55 11.62
C LEU A 251 -1.13 12.34 10.70
N LEU A 252 -0.26 11.36 10.95
CA LEU A 252 -0.16 10.15 10.13
C LEU A 252 0.02 8.92 11.04
N ALA A 253 -0.99 8.08 11.13
CA ALA A 253 -0.96 6.83 11.88
C ALA A 253 -0.26 5.71 11.07
N PRO A 254 0.19 4.62 11.73
CA PRO A 254 0.73 3.46 11.01
C PRO A 254 -0.14 3.02 9.84
N ALA A 255 0.49 2.76 8.70
CA ALA A 255 -0.06 2.42 7.39
C ALA A 255 -0.80 3.54 6.65
N GLU A 256 -1.12 4.67 7.25
CA GLU A 256 -1.67 5.80 6.49
C GLU A 256 -0.65 6.33 5.49
N ARG A 257 -1.12 6.76 4.32
CA ARG A 257 -0.35 7.41 3.27
C ARG A 257 -0.88 8.82 3.03
N ALA A 258 0.01 9.68 2.60
CA ALA A 258 -0.33 11.00 2.12
C ALA A 258 0.57 11.41 0.95
N GLU A 259 0.00 12.10 0.00
CA GLU A 259 0.75 12.75 -1.07
C GLU A 259 0.78 14.25 -0.83
N LEU A 260 1.98 14.81 -0.78
CA LEU A 260 2.19 16.21 -0.43
C LEU A 260 2.91 16.93 -1.56
N LEU A 261 2.50 18.17 -1.85
CA LEU A 261 3.27 19.11 -2.66
C LEU A 261 3.93 20.14 -1.76
N VAL A 262 5.23 20.33 -1.95
CA VAL A 262 6.05 21.30 -1.22
C VAL A 262 6.65 22.26 -2.22
N ASP A 263 6.36 23.55 -2.10
CA ASP A 263 6.94 24.59 -2.96
C ASP A 263 8.26 25.09 -2.36
N LEU A 264 9.36 24.71 -3.03
CA LEU A 264 10.73 25.08 -2.70
C LEU A 264 11.34 26.08 -3.71
N SER A 265 10.53 26.66 -4.59
CA SER A 265 11.00 27.47 -5.74
C SER A 265 11.86 28.66 -5.35
N ASP A 266 11.60 29.29 -4.19
CA ASP A 266 12.33 30.44 -3.70
C ASP A 266 13.43 30.09 -2.66
N MET A 267 13.73 28.80 -2.45
CA MET A 267 14.58 28.32 -1.37
C MET A 267 15.96 27.81 -1.83
N THR A 268 16.39 28.11 -3.05
CA THR A 268 17.69 27.64 -3.56
C THR A 268 18.85 27.94 -2.62
N GLY A 269 19.58 26.92 -2.21
CA GLY A 269 20.73 27.00 -1.30
C GLY A 269 20.34 27.06 0.19
N GLU A 270 19.08 26.95 0.53
CA GLU A 270 18.60 26.82 1.90
C GLU A 270 18.55 25.34 2.33
N SER A 271 18.48 25.12 3.64
CA SER A 271 18.25 23.81 4.24
C SER A 271 17.07 23.88 5.19
N ILE A 272 16.21 22.86 5.14
CA ILE A 272 15.06 22.67 6.03
C ILE A 272 15.00 21.23 6.51
N GLU A 273 14.29 20.96 7.60
CA GLU A 273 14.12 19.63 8.15
C GLU A 273 12.64 19.22 8.06
N LEU A 274 12.37 17.99 7.65
CA LEU A 274 11.09 17.33 7.92
C LEU A 274 11.16 16.72 9.32
N LYS A 275 10.19 17.07 10.16
CA LYS A 275 10.15 16.65 11.57
C LYS A 275 8.85 15.95 11.91
N SER A 276 8.89 15.13 12.95
CA SER A 276 7.69 14.75 13.70
C SER A 276 7.58 15.61 14.95
N TYR A 277 6.45 16.27 15.11
CA TYR A 277 6.11 17.10 16.28
C TYR A 277 5.41 16.25 17.34
N GLY A 278 6.19 15.36 17.99
CA GLY A 278 5.70 14.43 19.01
C GLY A 278 5.12 15.12 20.25
N SER A 279 5.57 16.36 20.52
CA SER A 279 5.06 17.19 21.63
C SER A 279 3.59 17.61 21.47
N THR A 280 3.03 17.52 20.26
CA THR A 280 1.66 17.94 19.94
C THR A 280 0.77 16.80 19.44
N LEU A 281 1.20 15.55 19.58
CA LEU A 281 0.38 14.39 19.29
C LEU A 281 -0.91 14.37 20.13
N PRO A 282 -2.03 13.87 19.59
CA PRO A 282 -3.27 13.74 20.35
C PRO A 282 -3.10 12.73 21.49
N GLN A 283 -3.88 12.91 22.55
CA GLN A 283 -3.89 11.96 23.66
C GLN A 283 -4.23 10.56 23.14
N SER A 284 -3.68 9.54 23.79
CA SER A 284 -3.75 8.12 23.43
C SER A 284 -2.96 7.67 22.20
N ALA A 285 -2.43 8.58 21.37
CA ALA A 285 -1.55 8.20 20.27
C ALA A 285 -0.23 7.62 20.80
N TYR A 286 0.27 6.53 20.18
CA TYR A 286 1.58 6.02 20.49
C TYR A 286 2.67 7.02 20.03
N GLY A 287 3.51 7.41 20.98
CA GLY A 287 4.53 8.48 20.80
C GLY A 287 4.33 9.68 21.74
N ILE A 288 3.21 9.78 22.47
CA ILE A 288 3.04 10.83 23.49
C ILE A 288 3.91 10.58 24.74
N ALA A 289 4.18 11.62 25.50
CA ALA A 289 4.80 11.46 26.81
C ALA A 289 3.87 10.71 27.77
N GLY A 290 4.41 9.71 28.48
CA GLY A 290 3.71 9.06 29.59
C GLY A 290 2.48 8.23 29.23
N LEU A 291 2.39 7.70 28.01
CA LEU A 291 1.37 6.72 27.64
C LEU A 291 1.42 5.54 28.60
N SER A 292 0.30 5.19 29.21
CA SER A 292 0.24 4.16 30.24
C SER A 292 -1.16 3.54 30.29
N THR A 293 -1.25 2.39 30.92
CA THR A 293 -2.53 1.75 31.23
C THR A 293 -3.37 2.57 32.21
N MET A 294 -4.65 2.24 32.39
CA MET A 294 -5.51 2.81 33.43
C MET A 294 -4.91 2.68 34.86
N GLN A 295 -4.03 1.73 35.09
CA GLN A 295 -3.31 1.54 36.36
C GLN A 295 -2.00 2.32 36.45
N GLY A 296 -1.67 3.15 35.44
CA GLY A 296 -0.44 3.93 35.38
C GLY A 296 0.82 3.10 35.05
N VAL A 297 0.65 1.92 34.46
CA VAL A 297 1.79 1.06 34.06
C VAL A 297 2.13 1.38 32.60
N ALA A 298 3.32 1.91 32.39
CA ALA A 298 3.89 2.05 31.04
C ALA A 298 4.61 0.74 30.62
N PRO A 299 4.68 0.42 29.31
CA PRO A 299 5.47 -0.71 28.86
C PRO A 299 6.97 -0.47 29.05
N SER A 300 7.70 -1.59 29.06
CA SER A 300 9.16 -1.54 29.14
C SER A 300 9.76 -0.70 28.02
N GLY A 301 10.68 0.18 28.37
CA GLY A 301 11.35 1.06 27.39
C GLY A 301 10.57 2.32 27.00
N TYR A 302 9.24 2.35 27.16
CA TYR A 302 8.42 3.49 26.68
C TYR A 302 8.78 4.82 27.32
N ASN A 303 8.85 4.89 28.65
CA ASN A 303 9.13 6.16 29.37
C ASN A 303 10.59 6.61 29.25
N SER A 304 11.51 5.72 28.89
CA SER A 304 12.92 6.05 28.63
C SER A 304 13.21 6.40 27.17
N ASN A 305 12.24 6.23 26.29
CA ASN A 305 12.36 6.59 24.88
C ASN A 305 12.27 8.11 24.73
N GLU A 306 13.37 8.70 24.28
CA GLU A 306 13.51 10.16 24.13
C GLU A 306 12.65 10.76 23.00
N LEU A 307 12.11 9.95 22.08
CA LEU A 307 11.20 10.43 21.04
C LEU A 307 9.78 10.66 21.60
N ASN A 308 9.43 10.01 22.73
CA ASN A 308 8.07 10.10 23.25
C ASN A 308 7.77 11.47 23.88
N GLY A 309 6.80 12.18 23.25
CA GLY A 309 6.40 13.53 23.65
C GLY A 309 7.38 14.64 23.25
N ASN A 310 8.38 14.33 22.43
CA ASN A 310 9.35 15.29 21.91
C ASN A 310 9.29 15.39 20.39
N ASP A 311 9.74 16.54 19.89
CA ASP A 311 9.91 16.80 18.46
C ASP A 311 11.28 16.27 18.02
N PHE A 312 11.32 15.58 16.87
CA PHE A 312 12.55 15.02 16.33
C PHE A 312 12.62 15.12 14.80
N ILE A 313 13.83 15.10 14.27
CA ILE A 313 14.11 15.17 12.82
C ILE A 313 13.89 13.79 12.21
N LEU A 314 13.29 13.77 11.03
CA LEU A 314 13.15 12.60 10.18
C LEU A 314 14.07 12.68 8.95
N LEU A 315 14.15 13.87 8.32
CA LEU A 315 14.89 14.06 7.07
C LEU A 315 15.45 15.47 7.01
N ASP A 316 16.75 15.58 6.73
CA ASP A 316 17.40 16.83 6.37
C ASP A 316 17.27 17.09 4.87
N ILE A 317 16.81 18.27 4.49
CA ILE A 317 16.54 18.63 3.09
C ILE A 317 17.40 19.82 2.71
N ASN A 318 18.27 19.63 1.72
CA ASN A 318 19.01 20.69 1.06
C ASN A 318 18.31 21.06 -0.25
N VAL A 319 18.12 22.37 -0.49
CA VAL A 319 17.44 22.82 -1.71
C VAL A 319 18.49 23.20 -2.77
N GLY A 320 18.61 22.39 -3.80
CA GLY A 320 19.55 22.53 -4.91
C GLY A 320 19.02 23.44 -6.04
N ALA A 321 19.57 23.26 -7.22
CA ALA A 321 19.12 23.98 -8.40
C ALA A 321 17.81 23.39 -8.95
N GLN A 322 17.06 24.19 -9.72
CA GLN A 322 15.90 23.70 -10.47
C GLN A 322 16.30 22.68 -11.53
N THR A 323 15.40 21.78 -11.87
CA THR A 323 15.55 20.89 -13.03
C THR A 323 15.38 21.66 -14.35
N ASP A 324 15.62 20.99 -15.48
CA ASP A 324 15.48 21.62 -16.81
C ASP A 324 14.04 22.04 -17.13
N ASN A 325 13.04 21.36 -16.56
CA ASN A 325 11.62 21.63 -16.75
C ASN A 325 10.89 21.69 -15.38
N PRO A 326 11.15 22.74 -14.59
CA PRO A 326 10.62 22.81 -13.24
C PRO A 326 9.11 23.07 -13.22
N ILE A 327 8.39 22.39 -12.33
CA ILE A 327 7.03 22.72 -11.94
C ILE A 327 7.11 23.78 -10.84
N LEU A 328 6.49 24.96 -11.09
CA LEU A 328 6.57 26.13 -10.21
C LEU A 328 5.23 26.54 -9.62
N THR A 329 4.17 25.80 -9.93
CA THR A 329 2.82 26.13 -9.48
C THR A 329 2.12 24.88 -8.95
N ILE A 330 1.34 25.07 -7.91
CA ILE A 330 0.46 24.04 -7.37
C ILE A 330 -0.90 24.19 -8.07
N PRO A 331 -1.46 23.12 -8.67
CA PRO A 331 -2.77 23.18 -9.30
C PRO A 331 -3.85 23.53 -8.27
N SER A 332 -4.84 24.31 -8.67
CA SER A 332 -5.97 24.68 -7.80
C SER A 332 -7.12 23.68 -7.81
N LEU A 333 -7.13 22.75 -8.75
CA LEU A 333 -8.08 21.66 -8.89
C LEU A 333 -7.32 20.41 -9.31
N LEU A 334 -7.66 19.26 -8.77
CA LEU A 334 -7.01 17.98 -9.07
C LEU A 334 -7.97 17.09 -9.85
N VAL A 335 -8.74 16.25 -9.17
CA VAL A 335 -9.63 15.27 -9.80
C VAL A 335 -11.04 15.38 -9.23
N ASP A 336 -12.03 14.98 -10.03
CA ASP A 336 -13.40 14.90 -9.53
C ASP A 336 -13.53 13.74 -8.53
N VAL A 337 -14.04 14.06 -7.34
CA VAL A 337 -14.31 13.09 -6.28
C VAL A 337 -15.77 13.14 -5.90
N THR A 338 -16.44 11.99 -5.97
CA THR A 338 -17.82 11.84 -5.52
C THR A 338 -17.83 10.94 -4.29
N PRO A 339 -17.96 11.50 -3.08
CA PRO A 339 -18.13 10.70 -1.88
C PRO A 339 -19.43 9.88 -1.93
N ILE A 340 -19.45 8.74 -1.25
CA ILE A 340 -20.66 7.93 -1.08
C ILE A 340 -21.63 8.70 -0.16
N ASP A 341 -22.89 8.84 -0.59
CA ASP A 341 -23.92 9.50 0.23
C ASP A 341 -24.33 8.57 1.38
N GLU A 342 -24.42 9.11 2.62
CA GLU A 342 -24.80 8.32 3.79
C GLU A 342 -26.17 7.64 3.61
N SER A 343 -27.07 8.21 2.82
CA SER A 343 -28.39 7.63 2.52
C SER A 343 -28.35 6.37 1.65
N GLU A 344 -27.22 6.05 1.03
CA GLU A 344 -27.02 4.82 0.26
C GLU A 344 -26.76 3.60 1.15
N ALA A 345 -26.47 3.83 2.44
CA ALA A 345 -26.15 2.74 3.36
C ALA A 345 -27.36 1.83 3.61
N THR A 346 -27.15 0.53 3.42
CA THR A 346 -28.14 -0.53 3.64
C THR A 346 -28.08 -1.06 5.07
N LEU A 347 -26.90 -0.96 5.71
CA LEU A 347 -26.64 -1.50 7.05
C LEU A 347 -25.62 -0.62 7.80
N THR A 348 -25.72 -0.62 9.14
CA THR A 348 -24.68 -0.11 10.03
C THR A 348 -24.13 -1.25 10.88
N ARG A 349 -22.80 -1.48 10.81
CA ARG A 349 -22.06 -2.41 11.67
C ARG A 349 -21.44 -1.66 12.82
N ASN A 350 -21.44 -2.27 13.99
CA ASN A 350 -20.81 -1.72 15.18
C ASN A 350 -19.70 -2.67 15.62
N LEU A 351 -18.48 -2.16 15.72
CA LEU A 351 -17.33 -2.86 16.25
C LEU A 351 -16.75 -2.12 17.45
N GLN A 352 -16.36 -2.87 18.47
CA GLN A 352 -15.78 -2.31 19.69
C GLN A 352 -14.37 -2.84 19.92
N ILE A 353 -13.40 -1.93 20.04
CA ILE A 353 -12.04 -2.28 20.44
C ILE A 353 -11.97 -2.28 21.97
N THR A 354 -11.61 -3.42 22.54
CA THR A 354 -11.50 -3.61 24.01
C THR A 354 -10.27 -4.42 24.36
N ALA A 355 -9.87 -4.40 25.64
CA ALA A 355 -8.95 -5.38 26.19
C ALA A 355 -9.75 -6.56 26.76
N PRO A 356 -9.32 -7.82 26.60
CA PRO A 356 -10.00 -9.01 27.13
C PRO A 356 -10.20 -8.96 28.64
N ASN A 357 -9.28 -8.30 29.33
CA ASN A 357 -9.38 -8.05 30.75
C ASN A 357 -9.10 -6.56 31.03
N MET A 358 -10.15 -5.80 31.28
CA MET A 358 -10.05 -4.36 31.56
C MET A 358 -9.16 -4.04 32.80
N MET A 359 -9.00 -4.99 33.72
CA MET A 359 -8.10 -4.83 34.89
C MET A 359 -6.62 -5.03 34.55
N GLN A 360 -6.32 -5.67 33.42
CA GLN A 360 -4.97 -5.91 32.89
C GLN A 360 -4.74 -5.14 31.59
N ASN A 361 -5.51 -4.10 31.35
CA ASN A 361 -5.41 -3.29 30.14
C ASN A 361 -3.97 -2.78 29.98
N SER A 362 -3.32 -3.21 28.90
CA SER A 362 -1.94 -2.90 28.55
C SER A 362 -1.94 -2.07 27.26
N ILE A 363 -0.94 -1.21 27.07
CA ILE A 363 -0.76 -0.54 25.79
C ILE A 363 -0.07 -1.42 24.74
N THR A 364 0.38 -2.61 25.15
CA THR A 364 0.96 -3.63 24.25
C THR A 364 -0.06 -4.65 23.77
N GLY A 365 -1.23 -4.71 24.40
CA GLY A 365 -2.25 -5.72 24.13
C GLY A 365 -2.29 -6.84 25.20
N PRO A 366 -2.94 -7.95 24.92
CA PRO A 366 -3.80 -8.15 23.75
C PRO A 366 -5.03 -7.21 23.76
N PHE A 367 -5.44 -6.78 22.57
CA PHE A 367 -6.72 -6.12 22.32
C PHE A 367 -7.57 -7.01 21.44
N VAL A 368 -8.88 -6.76 21.41
CA VAL A 368 -9.82 -7.60 20.67
C VAL A 368 -10.99 -6.77 20.12
N PHE A 369 -11.59 -7.24 19.02
CA PHE A 369 -12.87 -6.74 18.54
C PHE A 369 -14.00 -7.51 19.21
N ASP A 370 -14.99 -6.80 19.77
CA ASP A 370 -16.21 -7.34 20.38
C ASP A 370 -15.96 -8.45 21.42
N GLY A 371 -14.82 -8.38 22.12
CA GLY A 371 -14.41 -9.34 23.14
C GLY A 371 -13.88 -10.67 22.59
N GLN A 372 -13.61 -10.78 21.30
CA GLN A 372 -13.10 -11.98 20.63
C GLN A 372 -11.69 -11.73 20.06
N SER A 373 -10.74 -12.61 20.40
CA SER A 373 -9.44 -12.66 19.75
C SER A 373 -9.57 -13.31 18.39
N PHE A 374 -8.69 -12.95 17.47
CA PHE A 374 -8.68 -13.52 16.13
C PHE A 374 -8.56 -15.05 16.14
N ASP A 375 -9.32 -15.72 15.29
CA ASP A 375 -9.27 -17.15 15.01
C ASP A 375 -9.45 -17.35 13.50
N MET A 376 -8.46 -17.93 12.85
CA MET A 376 -8.41 -18.23 11.41
C MET A 376 -9.63 -19.00 10.88
N ASN A 377 -10.37 -19.69 11.76
CA ASN A 377 -11.49 -20.54 11.39
C ASN A 377 -12.86 -19.86 11.61
N VAL A 378 -12.87 -18.62 12.08
CA VAL A 378 -14.12 -17.90 12.45
C VAL A 378 -14.32 -16.71 11.54
N ILE A 379 -15.35 -16.75 10.70
CA ILE A 379 -15.81 -15.57 9.95
C ILE A 379 -16.58 -14.66 10.92
N ASN A 380 -16.03 -13.47 11.17
CA ASN A 380 -16.61 -12.51 12.12
C ASN A 380 -17.75 -11.70 11.50
N GLN A 381 -17.65 -11.37 10.21
CA GLN A 381 -18.64 -10.57 9.51
C GLN A 381 -18.96 -11.19 8.14
N THR A 382 -20.20 -10.98 7.70
CA THR A 382 -20.63 -11.31 6.34
C THR A 382 -21.23 -10.07 5.72
N VAL A 383 -20.75 -9.69 4.56
CA VAL A 383 -21.20 -8.54 3.77
C VAL A 383 -21.89 -9.08 2.52
N GLN A 384 -22.93 -8.43 2.03
CA GLN A 384 -23.55 -8.80 0.76
C GLN A 384 -22.93 -8.00 -0.39
N LEU A 385 -22.63 -8.67 -1.48
CA LEU A 385 -22.14 -8.00 -2.69
C LEU A 385 -23.13 -6.92 -3.16
N GLY A 386 -22.62 -5.74 -3.44
CA GLY A 386 -23.40 -4.56 -3.84
C GLY A 386 -23.88 -3.72 -2.66
N ASP A 387 -23.69 -4.18 -1.42
CA ASP A 387 -24.05 -3.38 -0.25
C ASP A 387 -23.15 -2.17 -0.06
N THR A 388 -23.78 -1.09 0.36
CA THR A 388 -23.09 0.07 0.94
C THR A 388 -23.33 0.02 2.44
N GLU A 389 -22.26 -0.03 3.23
CA GLU A 389 -22.37 -0.19 4.68
C GLU A 389 -21.69 0.95 5.43
N ILE A 390 -22.27 1.32 6.56
CA ILE A 390 -21.62 2.16 7.57
C ILE A 390 -20.97 1.24 8.60
N TRP A 391 -19.68 1.47 8.86
CA TRP A 391 -18.97 0.82 9.95
C TRP A 391 -18.70 1.84 11.04
N GLU A 392 -19.14 1.52 12.25
CA GLU A 392 -18.98 2.34 13.44
C GLU A 392 -18.00 1.65 14.38
N ILE A 393 -16.81 2.26 14.55
CA ILE A 393 -15.72 1.69 15.36
C ILE A 393 -15.62 2.51 16.65
N PHE A 394 -15.88 1.88 17.79
CA PHE A 394 -15.73 2.49 19.10
C PHE A 394 -14.51 1.94 19.84
N ASN A 395 -13.59 2.80 20.25
CA ASN A 395 -12.39 2.41 20.98
C ASN A 395 -12.54 2.64 22.49
N MET A 396 -12.73 1.56 23.26
CA MET A 396 -12.76 1.58 24.73
C MET A 396 -11.38 1.44 25.38
N SER A 397 -10.33 1.22 24.59
CA SER A 397 -8.98 1.04 25.12
C SER A 397 -8.28 2.37 25.45
N MET A 398 -7.15 2.33 26.12
CA MET A 398 -6.37 3.51 26.49
C MET A 398 -5.43 4.00 25.37
N VAL A 399 -5.28 3.22 24.30
CA VAL A 399 -4.39 3.49 23.16
C VAL A 399 -5.24 3.78 21.94
N ALA A 400 -4.79 4.71 21.10
CA ALA A 400 -5.38 4.91 19.78
C ALA A 400 -4.97 3.76 18.85
N HIS A 401 -5.92 3.27 18.04
CA HIS A 401 -5.70 2.17 17.10
C HIS A 401 -5.95 2.65 15.67
N PRO A 402 -4.99 2.53 14.74
CA PRO A 402 -5.27 2.65 13.32
C PRO A 402 -6.05 1.42 12.86
N PHE A 403 -7.33 1.61 12.55
CA PHE A 403 -8.20 0.58 12.00
C PHE A 403 -8.02 0.53 10.49
N HIS A 404 -7.75 -0.64 9.95
CA HIS A 404 -7.64 -0.95 8.53
C HIS A 404 -8.68 -1.99 8.13
N ILE A 405 -9.18 -1.90 6.91
CA ILE A 405 -10.05 -2.88 6.26
C ILE A 405 -9.54 -3.16 4.85
N HIS A 406 -9.45 -4.43 4.49
CA HIS A 406 -9.01 -4.90 3.17
C HIS A 406 -10.08 -4.67 2.11
N ASP A 407 -9.70 -4.77 0.83
CA ASP A 407 -10.56 -4.65 -0.35
C ASP A 407 -11.06 -3.23 -0.60
N VAL A 408 -11.79 -2.65 0.33
CA VAL A 408 -12.55 -1.41 0.10
C VAL A 408 -11.84 -0.15 0.59
N GLN A 409 -12.07 0.94 -0.13
CA GLN A 409 -11.75 2.29 0.33
C GLN A 409 -13.02 2.96 0.83
N PHE A 410 -12.91 3.66 1.96
CA PHE A 410 -14.03 4.26 2.65
C PHE A 410 -13.92 5.78 2.76
N TYR A 411 -15.04 6.42 3.09
CA TYR A 411 -15.10 7.84 3.46
C TYR A 411 -15.51 7.98 4.93
N ILE A 412 -14.74 8.74 5.72
CA ILE A 412 -15.09 9.03 7.11
C ILE A 412 -16.29 9.98 7.12
N LEU A 413 -17.39 9.55 7.74
CA LEU A 413 -18.61 10.35 7.91
C LEU A 413 -18.47 11.32 9.08
N ASP A 414 -18.05 10.80 10.23
CA ASP A 414 -17.84 11.61 11.41
C ASP A 414 -16.92 10.94 12.44
N ARG A 415 -16.49 11.77 13.41
CA ARG A 415 -15.76 11.42 14.63
C ARG A 415 -16.57 11.93 15.83
N ASN A 416 -17.20 11.04 16.61
CA ASN A 416 -18.13 11.40 17.70
C ASN A 416 -19.25 12.37 17.23
N GLY A 417 -19.80 12.19 16.04
CA GLY A 417 -20.83 13.04 15.45
C GLY A 417 -20.31 14.38 14.91
N VAL A 418 -19.00 14.59 14.80
CA VAL A 418 -18.39 15.79 14.24
C VAL A 418 -17.75 15.48 12.88
N ILE A 419 -18.03 16.28 11.88
CA ILE A 419 -17.45 16.16 10.53
C ILE A 419 -15.92 16.14 10.64
N PRO A 420 -15.21 15.21 9.95
CA PRO A 420 -13.76 15.12 10.03
C PRO A 420 -13.08 16.36 9.37
N PRO A 421 -11.82 16.62 9.70
CA PRO A 421 -11.02 17.65 9.00
C PRO A 421 -10.97 17.37 7.49
N GLU A 422 -10.73 18.41 6.70
CA GLU A 422 -10.78 18.31 5.23
C GLU A 422 -9.86 17.24 4.67
N ASN A 423 -8.67 17.11 5.21
CA ASN A 423 -7.67 16.12 4.78
C ASN A 423 -8.02 14.66 5.12
N GLU A 424 -9.03 14.43 5.96
CA GLU A 424 -9.55 13.09 6.26
C GLU A 424 -10.83 12.75 5.45
N ARG A 425 -11.28 13.62 4.55
CA ARG A 425 -12.51 13.43 3.77
C ARG A 425 -12.30 12.74 2.43
N GLY A 426 -11.06 12.42 2.07
CA GLY A 426 -10.74 11.63 0.88
C GLY A 426 -11.00 10.14 1.08
N ARG A 427 -10.71 9.35 0.04
CA ARG A 427 -10.74 7.89 0.12
C ARG A 427 -9.63 7.38 1.02
N LYS A 428 -9.98 6.56 2.00
CA LYS A 428 -9.07 6.00 2.97
C LYS A 428 -9.30 4.50 3.12
N ASP A 429 -8.29 3.80 3.58
CA ASP A 429 -8.37 2.40 4.02
C ASP A 429 -7.88 2.23 5.47
N VAL A 430 -7.29 3.28 6.07
CA VAL A 430 -6.87 3.31 7.47
C VAL A 430 -7.46 4.53 8.16
N VAL A 431 -7.91 4.37 9.41
CA VAL A 431 -8.36 5.49 10.26
C VAL A 431 -7.91 5.32 11.69
N LEU A 432 -7.24 6.34 12.27
CA LEU A 432 -6.86 6.34 13.68
C LEU A 432 -8.08 6.57 14.56
N VAL A 433 -8.45 5.57 15.38
CA VAL A 433 -9.54 5.65 16.34
C VAL A 433 -8.96 5.89 17.74
N LYS A 434 -9.15 7.11 18.29
CA LYS A 434 -8.58 7.52 19.58
C LYS A 434 -9.34 6.90 20.76
N ASN A 435 -8.74 6.94 21.94
CA ASN A 435 -9.41 6.50 23.17
C ASN A 435 -10.77 7.18 23.36
N MET A 436 -11.82 6.40 23.66
CA MET A 436 -13.20 6.83 23.85
C MET A 436 -13.78 7.59 22.64
N GLU A 437 -13.24 7.36 21.45
CA GLU A 437 -13.75 7.89 20.20
C GLU A 437 -14.58 6.84 19.46
N THR A 438 -15.67 7.31 18.86
CA THR A 438 -16.42 6.58 17.83
C THR A 438 -16.10 7.22 16.48
N VAL A 439 -15.65 6.42 15.53
CA VAL A 439 -15.49 6.83 14.13
C VAL A 439 -16.50 6.08 13.30
N ARG A 440 -17.25 6.81 12.46
CA ARG A 440 -18.16 6.24 11.47
C ARG A 440 -17.58 6.48 10.08
N PHE A 441 -17.50 5.43 9.29
CA PHE A 441 -17.14 5.54 7.88
C PHE A 441 -18.12 4.74 7.02
N ILE A 442 -18.17 5.07 5.73
CA ILE A 442 -19.02 4.41 4.74
C ILE A 442 -18.17 3.79 3.65
N ALA A 443 -18.43 2.53 3.34
CA ALA A 443 -17.77 1.77 2.30
C ALA A 443 -18.78 1.05 1.42
N LYS A 444 -18.41 0.74 0.17
CA LYS A 444 -19.24 0.03 -0.80
C LYS A 444 -18.51 -1.23 -1.25
N PHE A 445 -19.19 -2.37 -1.22
CA PHE A 445 -18.64 -3.68 -1.57
C PHE A 445 -19.22 -4.11 -2.93
N GLU A 446 -18.63 -3.60 -4.01
CA GLU A 446 -19.18 -3.70 -5.38
C GLU A 446 -18.74 -4.95 -6.13
N ASP A 447 -17.57 -5.48 -5.80
CA ASP A 447 -16.86 -6.50 -6.56
C ASP A 447 -16.31 -7.60 -5.66
N HIS A 448 -15.73 -8.63 -6.25
CA HIS A 448 -14.94 -9.66 -5.57
C HIS A 448 -15.67 -10.45 -4.48
N ALA A 449 -16.91 -10.90 -4.78
CA ALA A 449 -17.59 -11.85 -3.90
C ALA A 449 -16.81 -13.17 -3.80
N ASP A 450 -16.62 -13.63 -2.57
CA ASP A 450 -16.08 -14.94 -2.26
C ASP A 450 -16.64 -15.39 -0.89
N ASP A 451 -17.27 -16.55 -0.84
CA ASP A 451 -17.88 -17.11 0.38
C ASP A 451 -16.94 -18.11 1.10
N GLU A 452 -15.75 -18.36 0.56
CA GLU A 452 -14.76 -19.28 1.11
C GLU A 452 -13.49 -18.56 1.62
N VAL A 453 -12.95 -17.61 0.84
CA VAL A 453 -11.72 -16.89 1.17
C VAL A 453 -12.07 -15.52 1.79
N PRO A 454 -11.71 -15.27 3.05
CA PRO A 454 -12.07 -14.03 3.71
C PRO A 454 -11.03 -12.92 3.45
N TYR A 455 -11.52 -11.70 3.52
CA TYR A 455 -10.74 -10.48 3.74
C TYR A 455 -10.56 -10.20 5.24
N MET A 456 -9.61 -9.33 5.56
CA MET A 456 -9.30 -8.95 6.93
C MET A 456 -9.75 -7.53 7.25
N TYR A 457 -10.01 -7.28 8.56
CA TYR A 457 -9.96 -5.96 9.16
C TYR A 457 -9.19 -6.05 10.47
N HIS A 458 -8.34 -5.09 10.76
CA HIS A 458 -7.47 -5.17 11.91
C HIS A 458 -6.94 -3.80 12.37
N CYS A 459 -6.30 -3.79 13.53
CA CYS A 459 -5.47 -2.66 13.94
C CYS A 459 -4.13 -2.72 13.20
N HIS A 460 -3.71 -1.62 12.60
CA HIS A 460 -2.42 -1.59 11.89
C HIS A 460 -1.22 -1.17 12.77
N MET A 461 -1.35 -1.26 14.10
CA MET A 461 -0.19 -1.44 14.96
C MET A 461 0.20 -2.91 14.88
N LEU A 462 1.32 -3.22 14.22
CA LEU A 462 1.70 -4.58 13.83
C LEU A 462 1.79 -5.55 15.01
N GLN A 463 2.18 -5.07 16.18
CA GLN A 463 2.17 -5.90 17.40
C GLN A 463 0.76 -6.23 17.85
N HIS A 464 -0.20 -5.29 17.76
CA HIS A 464 -1.59 -5.55 18.14
C HIS A 464 -2.28 -6.50 17.16
N GLU A 465 -1.96 -6.39 15.88
CA GLU A 465 -2.38 -7.30 14.82
C GLU A 465 -1.91 -8.72 15.12
N ASP A 466 -0.58 -8.92 15.33
CA ASP A 466 0.02 -10.22 15.68
C ASP A 466 -0.56 -10.81 16.98
N GLU A 467 -0.96 -9.98 17.95
CA GLU A 467 -1.62 -10.39 19.19
C GLU A 467 -3.14 -10.61 19.07
N GLY A 468 -3.70 -10.48 17.86
CA GLY A 468 -5.07 -10.86 17.53
C GLY A 468 -6.11 -9.74 17.56
N LEU A 469 -5.73 -8.44 17.51
CA LEU A 469 -6.67 -7.36 17.22
C LEU A 469 -6.99 -7.34 15.73
N MET A 470 -7.63 -8.39 15.27
CA MET A 470 -7.97 -8.68 13.90
C MET A 470 -9.29 -9.44 13.84
N GLY A 471 -10.00 -9.32 12.75
CA GLY A 471 -11.16 -10.10 12.37
C GLY A 471 -11.18 -10.31 10.87
N GLN A 472 -12.07 -11.17 10.41
CA GLN A 472 -12.20 -11.48 8.99
C GLN A 472 -13.65 -11.42 8.55
N PHE A 473 -13.84 -11.08 7.27
CA PHE A 473 -15.15 -11.02 6.65
C PHE A 473 -15.14 -11.66 5.27
N ILE A 474 -16.31 -12.15 4.87
CA ILE A 474 -16.56 -12.62 3.51
C ILE A 474 -17.56 -11.68 2.83
N VAL A 475 -17.47 -11.60 1.50
CA VAL A 475 -18.44 -10.91 0.66
C VAL A 475 -19.28 -11.97 -0.04
N GLU A 476 -20.51 -12.19 0.44
CA GLU A 476 -21.45 -13.16 -0.13
C GLU A 476 -22.22 -12.57 -1.32
N GLY A 477 -22.46 -13.38 -2.32
CA GLY A 477 -23.29 -13.06 -3.48
C GLY A 477 -22.68 -13.58 -4.78
N GLU A 478 -23.49 -13.58 -5.83
CA GLU A 478 -22.93 -13.78 -7.15
C GLU A 478 -22.25 -12.47 -7.58
N SER A 479 -20.96 -12.55 -7.90
CA SER A 479 -20.23 -11.41 -8.47
C SER A 479 -20.97 -10.96 -9.74
N VAL A 480 -21.70 -9.84 -9.64
CA VAL A 480 -22.30 -9.18 -10.81
C VAL A 480 -21.31 -8.18 -11.42
N GLY A 481 -20.02 -8.53 -11.38
CA GLY A 481 -19.00 -7.74 -12.01
C GLY A 481 -19.39 -7.39 -13.44
N ILE A 482 -19.17 -6.16 -13.85
CA ILE A 482 -18.93 -5.87 -15.25
C ILE A 482 -17.62 -6.61 -15.57
N ASP A 483 -17.80 -7.87 -15.86
CA ASP A 483 -16.78 -8.84 -16.11
C ASP A 483 -15.92 -8.40 -17.30
N ASN A 484 -14.78 -7.77 -17.02
CA ASN A 484 -13.61 -7.99 -17.85
C ASN A 484 -12.88 -9.28 -17.44
N ASN A 485 -13.20 -9.85 -16.28
CA ASN A 485 -12.99 -11.24 -15.95
C ASN A 485 -14.35 -11.94 -16.00
N ILE A 486 -14.63 -12.54 -17.12
CA ILE A 486 -15.42 -13.75 -17.12
C ILE A 486 -14.69 -14.68 -16.15
N THR A 487 -15.11 -14.81 -14.88
CA THR A 487 -15.01 -16.07 -14.18
C THR A 487 -15.77 -17.02 -15.08
N LEU A 488 -15.01 -17.52 -16.05
CA LEU A 488 -15.47 -18.65 -16.80
C LEU A 488 -15.87 -19.68 -15.76
N PRO A 489 -17.08 -20.25 -15.82
CA PRO A 489 -17.30 -21.56 -15.25
C PRO A 489 -16.01 -22.32 -15.57
N ASN A 490 -15.47 -23.15 -14.73
CA ASN A 490 -14.23 -23.94 -14.91
C ASN A 490 -14.13 -24.68 -16.24
N ASP A 491 -14.84 -24.26 -17.29
CA ASP A 491 -15.28 -24.99 -18.40
C ASP A 491 -14.63 -24.64 -19.74
N PHE A 492 -14.30 -23.35 -20.01
CA PHE A 492 -13.77 -22.98 -21.35
C PHE A 492 -12.76 -21.79 -21.22
N VAL A 493 -11.58 -21.95 -21.80
CA VAL A 493 -10.55 -20.87 -21.78
C VAL A 493 -9.98 -20.71 -23.19
N LEU A 494 -9.86 -19.47 -23.67
CA LEU A 494 -9.02 -19.09 -24.80
C LEU A 494 -7.74 -18.44 -24.26
N PHE A 495 -6.62 -19.16 -24.32
CA PHE A 495 -5.33 -18.64 -23.85
C PHE A 495 -4.75 -17.58 -24.79
N PRO A 496 -3.90 -16.67 -24.30
CA PRO A 496 -3.17 -15.74 -25.15
C PRO A 496 -2.44 -16.44 -26.30
N ALA A 497 -2.64 -15.95 -27.53
CA ALA A 497 -1.93 -16.48 -28.69
C ALA A 497 -0.44 -16.12 -28.63
N TYR A 498 0.44 -17.09 -28.87
CA TYR A 498 1.87 -16.89 -28.80
C TYR A 498 2.63 -17.47 -30.02
N PRO A 499 3.60 -16.71 -30.57
CA PRO A 499 3.93 -15.31 -30.28
C PRO A 499 2.84 -14.32 -30.70
N ASN A 500 2.75 -13.16 -30.01
CA ASN A 500 1.96 -12.02 -30.41
C ASN A 500 2.68 -10.72 -29.96
N PRO A 501 3.19 -9.85 -30.87
CA PRO A 501 3.10 -9.94 -32.33
C PRO A 501 3.81 -11.16 -32.94
N PHE A 502 3.38 -11.59 -34.14
CA PHE A 502 3.87 -12.82 -34.77
C PHE A 502 4.30 -12.62 -36.24
N ASN A 503 5.20 -13.50 -36.75
CA ASN A 503 5.69 -13.51 -38.12
C ASN A 503 6.07 -14.94 -38.58
N PRO A 504 5.43 -15.53 -39.55
CA PRO A 504 4.04 -15.31 -39.96
C PRO A 504 3.05 -16.22 -39.20
N THR A 505 3.51 -16.98 -38.19
CA THR A 505 2.75 -18.02 -37.50
C THR A 505 2.57 -17.71 -36.02
N THR A 506 1.35 -17.90 -35.51
CA THR A 506 1.05 -17.86 -34.09
C THR A 506 0.29 -19.13 -33.68
N THR A 507 0.41 -19.51 -32.41
CA THR A 507 -0.29 -20.65 -31.81
C THR A 507 -1.42 -20.15 -30.96
N ILE A 508 -2.61 -20.68 -31.15
CA ILE A 508 -3.84 -20.38 -30.41
C ILE A 508 -4.17 -21.62 -29.59
N ARG A 509 -4.21 -21.47 -28.27
CA ARG A 509 -4.56 -22.54 -27.33
C ARG A 509 -5.89 -22.23 -26.68
N PHE A 510 -6.68 -23.26 -26.43
CA PHE A 510 -7.94 -23.14 -25.70
C PHE A 510 -8.26 -24.46 -24.97
N LYS A 511 -9.07 -24.36 -23.91
CA LYS A 511 -9.49 -25.47 -23.06
C LYS A 511 -11.00 -25.66 -23.16
N LEU A 512 -11.43 -26.90 -23.32
CA LEU A 512 -12.83 -27.34 -23.25
C LEU A 512 -12.99 -28.28 -22.05
N VAL A 513 -14.04 -28.12 -21.26
CA VAL A 513 -14.27 -28.93 -20.06
C VAL A 513 -15.36 -29.98 -20.26
N THR A 514 -16.28 -29.73 -21.19
CA THR A 514 -17.30 -30.73 -21.56
C THR A 514 -17.05 -31.31 -22.94
N SER A 515 -17.22 -32.63 -23.05
CA SER A 515 -17.05 -33.34 -24.32
C SER A 515 -18.23 -33.15 -25.27
N GLN A 516 -17.95 -33.14 -26.60
CA GLN A 516 -18.92 -33.08 -27.69
C GLN A 516 -19.66 -31.74 -27.91
N GLN A 517 -19.09 -30.62 -27.47
CA GLN A 517 -19.59 -29.31 -27.87
C GLN A 517 -19.03 -28.88 -29.23
N ASN A 518 -19.86 -28.17 -30.01
CA ASN A 518 -19.40 -27.53 -31.24
C ASN A 518 -18.49 -26.35 -30.84
N ALA A 519 -17.23 -26.40 -31.26
CA ALA A 519 -16.28 -25.32 -31.10
C ALA A 519 -16.01 -24.66 -32.46
N SER A 520 -15.98 -23.33 -32.47
CA SER A 520 -15.69 -22.52 -33.66
C SER A 520 -14.59 -21.52 -33.35
N LEU A 521 -13.50 -21.57 -34.14
CA LEU A 521 -12.37 -20.63 -34.03
C LEU A 521 -12.20 -19.93 -35.37
N ARG A 522 -12.34 -18.60 -35.38
CA ARG A 522 -12.32 -17.78 -36.60
C ARG A 522 -11.37 -16.59 -36.45
N ILE A 523 -10.81 -16.17 -37.58
CA ILE A 523 -9.97 -14.96 -37.66
C ILE A 523 -10.70 -13.90 -38.46
N TYR A 524 -10.72 -12.66 -37.93
CA TYR A 524 -11.30 -11.49 -38.55
C TYR A 524 -10.26 -10.38 -38.75
N ASP A 525 -10.41 -9.57 -39.77
CA ASP A 525 -9.65 -8.33 -39.94
C ASP A 525 -10.27 -7.16 -39.14
N ILE A 526 -9.60 -6.02 -39.12
CA ILE A 526 -10.04 -4.82 -38.38
C ILE A 526 -11.39 -4.26 -38.83
N SER A 527 -11.87 -4.64 -40.01
CA SER A 527 -13.21 -4.26 -40.53
C SER A 527 -14.31 -5.26 -40.14
N GLY A 528 -13.98 -6.28 -39.36
CA GLY A 528 -14.90 -7.35 -38.98
C GLY A 528 -15.16 -8.38 -40.08
N ARG A 529 -14.40 -8.35 -41.16
CA ARG A 529 -14.52 -9.32 -42.26
C ARG A 529 -13.81 -10.62 -41.87
N LEU A 530 -14.51 -11.76 -42.05
CA LEU A 530 -13.94 -13.08 -41.83
C LEU A 530 -12.76 -13.31 -42.79
N VAL A 531 -11.59 -13.60 -42.21
CA VAL A 531 -10.35 -13.94 -42.93
C VAL A 531 -10.22 -15.44 -43.10
N GLU A 532 -10.42 -16.20 -42.03
CA GLU A 532 -10.25 -17.65 -42.04
C GLU A 532 -11.09 -18.29 -40.91
N THR A 533 -11.57 -19.51 -41.14
CA THR A 533 -12.13 -20.36 -40.10
C THR A 533 -11.12 -21.47 -39.82
N LEU A 534 -10.54 -21.47 -38.63
CA LEU A 534 -9.50 -22.42 -38.23
C LEU A 534 -10.09 -23.72 -37.68
N LEU A 535 -11.28 -23.61 -37.07
CA LEU A 535 -11.99 -24.74 -36.48
C LEU A 535 -13.51 -24.52 -36.57
N ASN A 536 -14.27 -25.55 -36.83
CA ASN A 536 -15.73 -25.57 -36.71
C ASN A 536 -16.23 -27.02 -36.63
N GLU A 537 -15.97 -27.65 -35.48
CA GLU A 537 -16.32 -29.07 -35.28
C GLU A 537 -16.57 -29.39 -33.80
N LYS A 538 -17.01 -30.61 -33.53
CA LYS A 538 -17.18 -31.11 -32.15
C LYS A 538 -15.87 -31.63 -31.61
N LEU A 539 -15.45 -31.09 -30.46
CA LEU A 539 -14.26 -31.54 -29.77
C LEU A 539 -14.59 -32.25 -28.45
N ILE A 540 -13.63 -33.01 -27.97
CA ILE A 540 -13.65 -33.62 -26.62
C ILE A 540 -13.15 -32.62 -25.59
N ALA A 541 -13.48 -32.83 -24.30
CA ALA A 541 -12.91 -32.07 -23.21
C ALA A 541 -11.38 -32.20 -23.19
N GLY A 542 -10.68 -31.11 -22.86
CA GLY A 542 -9.22 -31.05 -22.80
C GLY A 542 -8.65 -29.77 -23.41
N GLU A 543 -7.34 -29.65 -23.37
CA GLU A 543 -6.61 -28.54 -24.00
C GLU A 543 -6.41 -28.85 -25.50
N HIS A 544 -6.60 -27.83 -26.33
CA HIS A 544 -6.45 -27.88 -27.78
C HIS A 544 -5.50 -26.77 -28.24
N GLU A 545 -4.74 -27.06 -29.30
CA GLU A 545 -3.80 -26.14 -29.92
C GLU A 545 -4.01 -26.07 -31.41
N ILE A 546 -4.12 -24.86 -31.97
CA ILE A 546 -4.22 -24.63 -33.42
C ILE A 546 -3.21 -23.56 -33.83
N LYS A 547 -2.44 -23.81 -34.90
CA LYS A 547 -1.51 -22.84 -35.45
C LYS A 547 -2.16 -22.08 -36.61
N TRP A 548 -2.11 -20.77 -36.54
CA TRP A 548 -2.51 -19.92 -37.65
C TRP A 548 -1.28 -19.35 -38.36
N ASN A 549 -1.24 -19.48 -39.69
CA ASN A 549 -0.21 -18.90 -40.55
C ASN A 549 -0.81 -17.75 -41.35
N GLY A 550 -0.56 -16.52 -40.90
CA GLY A 550 -0.97 -15.28 -41.55
C GLY A 550 -0.15 -14.89 -42.78
N GLY A 551 0.75 -15.77 -43.30
CA GLY A 551 1.72 -15.43 -44.36
C GLY A 551 1.09 -14.91 -45.65
N ASN A 552 -0.15 -15.21 -45.96
CA ASN A 552 -0.88 -14.70 -47.12
C ASN A 552 -1.67 -13.39 -46.84
N ASN A 553 -1.69 -12.93 -45.59
CA ASN A 553 -2.45 -11.75 -45.16
C ASN A 553 -1.51 -10.53 -45.00
N PRO A 554 -1.99 -9.29 -45.18
CA PRO A 554 -1.20 -8.06 -44.89
C PRO A 554 -0.75 -7.99 -43.43
N SER A 555 0.39 -7.32 -43.15
CA SER A 555 0.71 -6.93 -41.78
C SER A 555 -0.39 -6.03 -41.20
N GLY A 556 -0.77 -6.24 -39.96
CA GLY A 556 -1.85 -5.49 -39.32
C GLY A 556 -2.47 -6.22 -38.13
N VAL A 557 -3.55 -5.64 -37.61
CA VAL A 557 -4.33 -6.17 -36.49
C VAL A 557 -5.38 -7.14 -37.01
N TYR A 558 -5.49 -8.28 -36.33
CA TYR A 558 -6.52 -9.31 -36.53
C TYR A 558 -7.15 -9.65 -35.20
N PHE A 559 -8.34 -10.25 -35.27
CA PHE A 559 -9.06 -10.74 -34.10
C PHE A 559 -9.33 -12.22 -34.21
N ILE A 560 -8.96 -12.97 -33.20
CA ILE A 560 -9.41 -14.34 -32.98
C ILE A 560 -10.78 -14.26 -32.35
N SER A 561 -11.75 -15.05 -32.86
CA SER A 561 -13.05 -15.26 -32.24
C SER A 561 -13.21 -16.74 -31.96
N PHE A 562 -13.40 -17.09 -30.69
CA PHE A 562 -13.65 -18.44 -30.23
C PHE A 562 -15.07 -18.56 -29.66
N GLU A 563 -15.82 -19.54 -30.09
CA GLU A 563 -17.22 -19.75 -29.73
C GLU A 563 -17.48 -21.24 -29.47
N THR A 564 -18.11 -21.58 -28.33
CA THR A 564 -18.53 -22.94 -28.01
C THR A 564 -19.70 -22.92 -27.02
N GLY A 565 -20.84 -23.48 -27.40
CA GLY A 565 -22.08 -23.38 -26.62
C GLY A 565 -22.53 -21.94 -26.45
N GLU A 566 -22.65 -21.48 -25.19
CA GLU A 566 -22.94 -20.08 -24.84
C GLU A 566 -21.68 -19.25 -24.61
N PHE A 567 -20.52 -19.90 -24.61
CA PHE A 567 -19.23 -19.24 -24.41
C PHE A 567 -18.75 -18.55 -25.70
N PHE A 568 -18.30 -17.29 -25.54
CA PHE A 568 -17.75 -16.47 -26.60
C PHE A 568 -16.55 -15.69 -26.10
N SER A 569 -15.41 -15.73 -26.78
CA SER A 569 -14.20 -14.97 -26.43
C SER A 569 -13.52 -14.42 -27.68
N ASN A 570 -12.99 -13.19 -27.58
CA ASN A 570 -12.22 -12.54 -28.63
C ASN A 570 -10.83 -12.15 -28.14
N GLN A 571 -9.85 -12.24 -29.04
CA GLN A 571 -8.47 -11.85 -28.73
C GLN A 571 -7.86 -11.06 -29.90
N LYS A 572 -7.18 -9.97 -29.61
CA LYS A 572 -6.40 -9.19 -30.59
C LYS A 572 -5.03 -9.83 -30.82
N ILE A 573 -4.66 -9.98 -32.09
CA ILE A 573 -3.32 -10.44 -32.51
C ILE A 573 -2.74 -9.51 -33.58
N ILE A 574 -1.42 -9.41 -33.65
CA ILE A 574 -0.71 -8.49 -34.55
C ILE A 574 0.25 -9.29 -35.44
N LEU A 575 -0.02 -9.27 -36.75
CA LEU A 575 0.87 -9.84 -37.77
C LEU A 575 1.90 -8.80 -38.21
N MET A 576 3.16 -9.12 -38.04
CA MET A 576 4.29 -8.29 -38.48
C MET A 576 5.12 -9.07 -39.50
N LYS A 577 5.24 -8.56 -40.73
CA LYS A 577 6.10 -9.12 -41.77
C LYS A 577 7.35 -8.30 -41.95
#